data_052364192c99386a47b01415bc946338
#
_entry.id   052364192c99386a47b01415bc946338
#
_cell.length_a   1.000
_cell.length_b   1.000
_cell.length_c   1.000
_cell.angle_alpha   90.00
_cell.angle_beta   90.00
_cell.angle_gamma   90.00
#
_symmetry.space_group_name_H-M   'P 1'
#
loop_
_entity.id
_entity.type
_entity.pdbx_description
1 polymer ?
#
loop_
_entity_poly.entity_id
_entity_poly.type
_entity_poly.pdbx_seq_one_letter_code
_entity_poly.pdbx_strand_id
1 'polypeptide(L)'
;MGMKKYSIISLLFILILLFCATVDRVTAQYHQLLDKEKKIFLGLKGIDSLAAIEYLNLKSPTDRVRYYDDFWVDREEERQEFEERVEYAYRQFARYAPLSDDRMPVYVKYGPPSRREEITPQKQLLSSVREIVRPAEVWAYKKYGRIFDFVRLGRAFQLISQSEFGEGVQIPHLEEVASDTSIEIQSNTPLEFNVTIGRFRQRRNLTRLEIYVTLDLEDTTDLIISRCIRLLDKNMSLIKEKKDILRAQGAEKGAFFDEINFWLEPKEYHLEIELADIRNKKVGKKSFMVSLIEYQDDAKEISDLIPATLIDDAFTHEKFNKPAGRVIPLTQNILPLYKLFYFYAEVYNLETKNGLHQLKMTYEVYNKEKMRREIVDVMIRDHIESGDVAYLAAAYHPMDLPPGQYIIVLRVEDLLSGKERTAVNEFALGLKQ
;
A
#
# COMPACT_ATOMS: atom_id res chain seq x y z
N MET A 1 4.26 36.67 27.09
CA MET A 1 4.24 36.37 25.65
C MET A 1 4.02 34.88 25.45
N GLY A 2 2.80 34.37 25.63
CA GLY A 2 2.49 32.94 25.69
C GLY A 2 1.04 32.65 25.38
N MET A 3 0.56 33.07 24.19
CA MET A 3 -0.83 32.81 23.76
C MET A 3 -0.94 32.68 22.22
N LYS A 4 -0.34 31.68 21.59
CA LYS A 4 -0.59 31.41 20.16
C LYS A 4 -0.47 29.94 19.71
N LYS A 5 -0.15 28.98 20.59
CA LYS A 5 -0.01 27.56 20.18
C LYS A 5 -1.31 26.72 20.32
N TYR A 6 -2.29 27.17 21.10
CA TYR A 6 -3.56 26.42 21.28
C TYR A 6 -4.59 26.66 20.18
N SER A 7 -4.39 27.66 19.33
CA SER A 7 -5.36 28.06 18.31
C SER A 7 -5.40 27.13 17.09
N ILE A 8 -4.26 26.54 16.68
CA ILE A 8 -4.21 25.73 15.44
C ILE A 8 -4.75 24.31 15.67
N ILE A 9 -4.43 23.71 16.80
CA ILE A 9 -4.92 22.35 17.15
C ILE A 9 -6.43 22.39 17.41
N SER A 10 -6.93 23.43 18.09
CA SER A 10 -8.37 23.64 18.24
C SER A 10 -9.09 23.86 16.91
N LEU A 11 -8.47 24.59 15.97
CA LEU A 11 -9.05 24.84 14.65
C LEU A 11 -9.12 23.54 13.82
N LEU A 12 -8.06 22.71 13.88
CA LEU A 12 -8.02 21.42 13.19
C LEU A 12 -9.06 20.44 13.75
N PHE A 13 -9.20 20.41 15.08
CA PHE A 13 -10.18 19.56 15.74
C PHE A 13 -11.63 20.00 15.42
N ILE A 14 -11.86 21.29 15.34
CA ILE A 14 -13.16 21.86 14.92
C ILE A 14 -13.43 21.53 13.43
N LEU A 15 -12.42 21.58 12.55
CA LEU A 15 -12.58 21.23 11.14
C LEU A 15 -12.90 19.73 10.97
N ILE A 16 -12.24 18.85 11.72
CA ILE A 16 -12.50 17.40 11.70
C ILE A 16 -13.92 17.11 12.23
N LEU A 17 -14.32 17.75 13.34
CA LEU A 17 -15.68 17.61 13.87
C LEU A 17 -16.75 18.14 12.90
N LEU A 18 -16.48 19.24 12.20
CA LEU A 18 -17.37 19.78 11.18
C LEU A 18 -17.45 18.85 9.96
N PHE A 19 -16.35 18.23 9.55
CA PHE A 19 -16.32 17.27 8.45
C PHE A 19 -17.09 15.99 8.81
N CYS A 20 -16.86 15.41 9.99
CA CYS A 20 -17.63 14.25 10.47
C CYS A 20 -19.13 14.59 10.58
N ALA A 21 -19.48 15.77 11.12
CA ALA A 21 -20.88 16.21 11.23
C ALA A 21 -21.55 16.40 9.86
N THR A 22 -20.83 16.80 8.83
CA THR A 22 -21.38 16.92 7.47
C THR A 22 -21.63 15.58 6.80
N VAL A 23 -20.74 14.60 6.97
CA VAL A 23 -20.91 13.23 6.44
C VAL A 23 -22.09 12.54 7.11
N ASP A 24 -22.20 12.64 8.44
CA ASP A 24 -23.33 12.08 9.19
C ASP A 24 -24.66 12.73 8.78
N ARG A 25 -24.66 14.03 8.52
CA ARG A 25 -25.83 14.77 8.06
C ARG A 25 -26.30 14.31 6.67
N VAL A 26 -25.39 14.20 5.70
CA VAL A 26 -25.71 13.72 4.35
C VAL A 26 -26.29 12.31 4.41
N THR A 27 -25.68 11.43 5.19
CA THR A 27 -26.15 10.05 5.36
C THR A 27 -27.54 10.01 5.98
N ALA A 28 -27.78 10.79 7.04
CA ALA A 28 -29.09 10.87 7.70
C ALA A 28 -30.18 11.41 6.76
N GLN A 29 -29.89 12.47 6.02
CA GLN A 29 -30.83 13.04 5.04
C GLN A 29 -31.12 12.06 3.88
N TYR A 30 -30.10 11.38 3.36
CA TYR A 30 -30.28 10.36 2.33
C TYR A 30 -31.22 9.23 2.75
N HIS A 31 -31.11 8.75 4.00
CA HIS A 31 -31.99 7.69 4.50
C HIS A 31 -33.45 8.12 4.64
N GLN A 32 -33.74 9.42 4.74
CA GLN A 32 -35.10 9.97 4.79
C GLN A 32 -35.75 10.11 3.40
N LEU A 33 -34.99 10.03 2.32
CA LEU A 33 -35.48 10.12 0.96
C LEU A 33 -36.34 8.90 0.58
N LEU A 34 -37.33 9.12 -0.28
CA LEU A 34 -38.06 8.04 -0.94
C LEU A 34 -37.12 7.30 -1.93
N ASP A 35 -37.44 6.06 -2.27
CA ASP A 35 -36.55 5.25 -3.13
C ASP A 35 -36.31 5.89 -4.49
N LYS A 36 -37.30 6.54 -5.09
CA LYS A 36 -37.14 7.31 -6.33
C LYS A 36 -36.18 8.49 -6.13
N GLU A 37 -36.31 9.19 -5.02
CA GLU A 37 -35.46 10.34 -4.68
C GLU A 37 -34.02 9.93 -4.38
N LYS A 38 -33.81 8.76 -3.75
CA LYS A 38 -32.47 8.19 -3.53
C LYS A 38 -31.74 7.93 -4.85
N LYS A 39 -32.46 7.38 -5.85
CA LYS A 39 -31.89 7.15 -7.18
C LYS A 39 -31.48 8.46 -7.85
N ILE A 40 -32.36 9.46 -7.83
CA ILE A 40 -32.07 10.79 -8.38
C ILE A 40 -30.86 11.43 -7.69
N PHE A 41 -30.82 11.41 -6.36
CA PHE A 41 -29.69 11.96 -5.59
C PHE A 41 -28.37 11.29 -5.97
N LEU A 42 -28.33 9.95 -6.00
CA LEU A 42 -27.11 9.20 -6.37
C LEU A 42 -26.72 9.44 -7.83
N GLY A 43 -27.70 9.59 -8.70
CA GLY A 43 -27.46 9.93 -10.10
C GLY A 43 -26.85 11.34 -10.25
N LEU A 44 -27.47 12.34 -9.63
CA LEU A 44 -26.94 13.72 -9.63
C LEU A 44 -25.52 13.77 -9.04
N LYS A 45 -25.26 13.03 -7.95
CA LYS A 45 -23.90 12.92 -7.38
C LYS A 45 -22.85 12.45 -8.40
N GLY A 46 -23.26 11.64 -9.37
CA GLY A 46 -22.36 11.14 -10.43
C GLY A 46 -22.03 12.18 -11.52
N ILE A 47 -22.92 13.14 -11.78
CA ILE A 47 -22.76 14.12 -12.86
C ILE A 47 -22.49 15.55 -12.34
N ASP A 48 -23.13 15.93 -11.26
CA ASP A 48 -23.01 17.24 -10.61
C ASP A 48 -23.21 17.10 -9.09
N SER A 49 -22.10 17.12 -8.35
CA SER A 49 -22.13 16.96 -6.89
C SER A 49 -22.76 18.17 -6.16
N LEU A 50 -22.73 19.36 -6.74
CA LEU A 50 -23.39 20.53 -6.16
C LEU A 50 -24.89 20.41 -6.30
N ALA A 51 -25.39 20.07 -7.49
CA ALA A 51 -26.81 19.82 -7.73
C ALA A 51 -27.36 18.70 -6.83
N ALA A 52 -26.57 17.65 -6.58
CA ALA A 52 -26.95 16.60 -5.64
C ALA A 52 -27.13 17.12 -4.21
N ILE A 53 -26.22 17.97 -3.73
CA ILE A 53 -26.29 18.56 -2.38
C ILE A 53 -27.50 19.51 -2.29
N GLU A 54 -27.74 20.35 -3.30
CA GLU A 54 -28.90 21.24 -3.35
C GLU A 54 -30.22 20.43 -3.30
N TYR A 55 -30.32 19.39 -4.15
CA TYR A 55 -31.46 18.47 -4.14
C TYR A 55 -31.70 17.83 -2.77
N LEU A 56 -30.64 17.35 -2.10
CA LEU A 56 -30.74 16.73 -0.78
C LEU A 56 -31.20 17.69 0.31
N ASN A 57 -30.86 18.97 0.21
CA ASN A 57 -31.21 19.99 1.20
C ASN A 57 -32.66 20.51 1.07
N LEU A 58 -33.35 20.17 -0.01
CA LEU A 58 -34.78 20.54 -0.18
C LEU A 58 -35.66 19.82 0.82
N LYS A 59 -36.57 20.56 1.45
CA LYS A 59 -37.36 20.04 2.58
C LYS A 59 -38.54 19.18 2.16
N SER A 60 -39.16 19.48 1.00
CA SER A 60 -40.34 18.76 0.56
C SER A 60 -40.11 17.90 -0.68
N PRO A 61 -40.82 16.77 -0.85
CA PRO A 61 -40.81 15.98 -2.07
C PRO A 61 -41.24 16.80 -3.30
N THR A 62 -42.16 17.73 -3.17
CA THR A 62 -42.64 18.59 -4.26
C THR A 62 -41.54 19.52 -4.75
N ASP A 63 -40.75 20.12 -3.84
CA ASP A 63 -39.62 20.97 -4.21
C ASP A 63 -38.53 20.16 -4.91
N ARG A 64 -38.29 18.92 -4.48
CA ARG A 64 -37.33 18.02 -5.13
C ARG A 64 -37.76 17.64 -6.55
N VAL A 65 -39.04 17.37 -6.77
CA VAL A 65 -39.57 17.11 -8.12
C VAL A 65 -39.38 18.33 -9.02
N ARG A 66 -39.76 19.52 -8.54
CA ARG A 66 -39.60 20.76 -9.32
C ARG A 66 -38.13 21.02 -9.65
N TYR A 67 -37.27 20.92 -8.65
CA TYR A 67 -35.81 21.09 -8.86
C TYR A 67 -35.25 20.14 -9.91
N TYR A 68 -35.66 18.89 -9.88
CA TYR A 68 -35.23 17.89 -10.84
C TYR A 68 -35.73 18.17 -12.25
N ASP A 69 -36.98 18.60 -12.39
CA ASP A 69 -37.55 18.99 -13.68
C ASP A 69 -36.86 20.25 -14.22
N ASP A 70 -36.62 21.27 -13.37
CA ASP A 70 -35.92 22.49 -13.74
C ASP A 70 -34.47 22.20 -14.15
N PHE A 71 -33.80 21.24 -13.48
CA PHE A 71 -32.41 20.81 -13.83
C PHE A 71 -32.32 20.27 -15.26
N TRP A 72 -33.39 19.64 -15.77
CA TRP A 72 -33.42 19.02 -17.11
C TRP A 72 -34.16 19.85 -18.16
N VAL A 73 -34.56 21.07 -17.85
CA VAL A 73 -35.20 21.94 -18.84
C VAL A 73 -34.36 22.03 -20.10
N ASP A 74 -34.99 21.84 -21.28
CA ASP A 74 -34.39 21.86 -22.61
C ASP A 74 -33.33 20.72 -22.87
N ARG A 75 -33.30 19.67 -22.03
CA ARG A 75 -32.33 18.54 -22.14
C ARG A 75 -33.02 17.18 -21.99
N GLU A 76 -34.17 16.98 -22.63
CA GLU A 76 -34.99 15.78 -22.41
C GLU A 76 -34.31 14.48 -22.88
N GLU A 77 -33.53 14.52 -23.99
CA GLU A 77 -32.77 13.35 -24.46
C GLU A 77 -31.68 12.96 -23.47
N GLU A 78 -30.94 13.93 -22.93
CA GLU A 78 -29.93 13.70 -21.90
C GLU A 78 -30.54 13.18 -20.60
N ARG A 79 -31.74 13.67 -20.23
CA ARG A 79 -32.53 13.20 -19.09
C ARG A 79 -32.87 11.73 -19.21
N GLN A 80 -33.39 11.33 -20.37
CA GLN A 80 -33.76 9.93 -20.62
C GLN A 80 -32.55 9.01 -20.48
N GLU A 81 -31.44 9.36 -21.13
CA GLU A 81 -30.19 8.60 -21.02
C GLU A 81 -29.67 8.53 -19.58
N PHE A 82 -29.73 9.65 -18.85
CA PHE A 82 -29.37 9.72 -17.43
C PHE A 82 -30.22 8.78 -16.58
N GLU A 83 -31.56 8.82 -16.74
CA GLU A 83 -32.49 7.99 -15.97
C GLU A 83 -32.25 6.49 -16.20
N GLU A 84 -32.02 6.08 -17.46
CA GLU A 84 -31.67 4.72 -17.79
C GLU A 84 -30.37 4.27 -17.13
N ARG A 85 -29.33 5.11 -17.17
CA ARG A 85 -28.03 4.85 -16.52
C ARG A 85 -28.16 4.76 -15.02
N VAL A 86 -28.92 5.65 -14.39
CA VAL A 86 -29.17 5.65 -12.95
C VAL A 86 -29.92 4.38 -12.53
N GLU A 87 -30.95 3.99 -13.25
CA GLU A 87 -31.73 2.77 -12.95
C GLU A 87 -30.86 1.53 -13.02
N TYR A 88 -30.02 1.42 -14.07
CA TYR A 88 -29.07 0.30 -14.19
C TYR A 88 -28.04 0.32 -13.06
N ALA A 89 -27.36 1.46 -12.84
CA ALA A 89 -26.31 1.57 -11.85
C ALA A 89 -26.83 1.32 -10.42
N TYR A 90 -28.01 1.81 -10.11
CA TYR A 90 -28.66 1.59 -8.82
C TYR A 90 -28.92 0.09 -8.57
N ARG A 91 -29.46 -0.63 -9.54
CA ARG A 91 -29.68 -2.09 -9.42
C ARG A 91 -28.41 -2.87 -9.25
N GLN A 92 -27.35 -2.49 -9.97
CA GLN A 92 -26.11 -3.28 -10.00
C GLN A 92 -25.17 -2.96 -8.83
N PHE A 93 -25.05 -1.69 -8.43
CA PHE A 93 -23.99 -1.24 -7.54
C PHE A 93 -24.49 -0.70 -6.18
N ALA A 94 -25.73 -0.20 -6.12
CA ALA A 94 -26.22 0.45 -4.91
C ALA A 94 -26.81 -0.52 -3.84
N ARG A 95 -26.75 -1.83 -4.07
CA ARG A 95 -27.45 -2.83 -3.23
C ARG A 95 -26.98 -2.87 -1.77
N TYR A 96 -25.70 -2.70 -1.53
CA TYR A 96 -25.11 -2.90 -0.20
C TYR A 96 -24.52 -1.64 0.44
N ALA A 97 -24.01 -0.73 -0.39
CA ALA A 97 -23.35 0.50 0.09
C ALA A 97 -23.53 1.63 -0.93
N PRO A 98 -24.77 2.13 -1.10
CA PRO A 98 -25.12 3.03 -2.20
C PRO A 98 -24.35 4.35 -2.20
N LEU A 99 -23.96 4.86 -1.02
CA LEU A 99 -23.21 6.10 -0.89
C LEU A 99 -21.70 5.95 -1.11
N SER A 100 -21.18 4.71 -1.05
CA SER A 100 -19.76 4.41 -0.99
C SER A 100 -19.26 3.56 -2.15
N ASP A 101 -20.13 3.11 -3.07
CA ASP A 101 -19.70 2.33 -4.25
C ASP A 101 -19.41 3.27 -5.41
N ASP A 102 -18.12 3.45 -5.71
CA ASP A 102 -17.64 4.42 -6.71
C ASP A 102 -17.93 3.99 -8.16
N ARG A 103 -18.36 2.75 -8.40
CA ARG A 103 -18.79 2.31 -9.73
C ARG A 103 -20.06 3.03 -10.18
N MET A 104 -20.93 3.37 -9.22
CA MET A 104 -22.21 4.03 -9.53
C MET A 104 -22.01 5.40 -10.18
N PRO A 105 -21.29 6.37 -9.58
CA PRO A 105 -21.07 7.67 -10.21
C PRO A 105 -20.32 7.60 -11.53
N VAL A 106 -19.37 6.68 -11.66
CA VAL A 106 -18.65 6.47 -12.93
C VAL A 106 -19.58 5.97 -14.02
N TYR A 107 -20.43 4.96 -13.73
CA TYR A 107 -21.39 4.45 -14.71
C TYR A 107 -22.42 5.50 -15.12
N VAL A 108 -22.96 6.26 -14.17
CA VAL A 108 -23.94 7.32 -14.47
C VAL A 108 -23.33 8.36 -15.39
N LYS A 109 -22.10 8.77 -15.13
CA LYS A 109 -21.41 9.80 -15.93
C LYS A 109 -21.02 9.34 -17.33
N TYR A 110 -20.47 8.13 -17.46
CA TYR A 110 -19.86 7.66 -18.70
C TYR A 110 -20.69 6.60 -19.44
N GLY A 111 -21.74 6.07 -18.82
CA GLY A 111 -22.55 4.96 -19.37
C GLY A 111 -21.87 3.60 -19.23
N PRO A 112 -22.26 2.61 -20.05
CA PRO A 112 -21.62 1.31 -20.06
C PRO A 112 -20.18 1.40 -20.55
N PRO A 113 -19.20 0.74 -19.86
CA PRO A 113 -17.84 0.71 -20.33
C PRO A 113 -17.72 -0.06 -21.64
N SER A 114 -16.80 0.36 -22.51
CA SER A 114 -16.48 -0.35 -23.77
C SER A 114 -15.91 -1.75 -23.50
N ARG A 115 -15.23 -1.90 -22.36
CA ARG A 115 -14.70 -3.17 -21.87
C ARG A 115 -14.75 -3.15 -20.33
N ARG A 116 -15.21 -4.28 -19.75
CA ARG A 116 -15.22 -4.52 -18.31
C ARG A 116 -14.55 -5.84 -18.03
N GLU A 117 -13.54 -5.82 -17.18
CA GLU A 117 -12.86 -7.01 -16.71
C GLU A 117 -13.05 -7.15 -15.21
N GLU A 118 -13.36 -8.38 -14.78
CA GLU A 118 -13.56 -8.72 -13.38
C GLU A 118 -12.44 -9.67 -12.94
N ILE A 119 -11.69 -9.26 -11.91
CA ILE A 119 -10.70 -10.10 -11.26
C ILE A 119 -11.37 -10.72 -10.04
N THR A 120 -11.75 -11.98 -10.15
CA THR A 120 -12.31 -12.73 -9.03
C THR A 120 -11.21 -13.59 -8.41
N PRO A 121 -11.04 -13.58 -7.07
CA PRO A 121 -10.10 -14.47 -6.42
C PRO A 121 -10.47 -15.92 -6.75
N GLN A 122 -9.62 -16.62 -7.48
CA GLN A 122 -9.76 -18.06 -7.60
C GLN A 122 -9.54 -18.66 -6.21
N LYS A 123 -10.51 -19.44 -5.73
CA LYS A 123 -10.34 -20.29 -4.56
C LYS A 123 -9.34 -21.40 -4.91
N GLN A 124 -8.07 -21.09 -4.89
CA GLN A 124 -7.05 -22.12 -4.77
C GLN A 124 -7.09 -22.64 -3.33
N LEU A 125 -7.76 -23.79 -3.16
CA LEU A 125 -7.58 -24.65 -2.03
C LEU A 125 -6.09 -25.01 -1.96
N LEU A 126 -5.50 -24.85 -0.77
CA LEU A 126 -4.15 -25.21 -0.36
C LEU A 126 -3.08 -24.10 -0.45
N SER A 127 -3.14 -23.17 0.46
CA SER A 127 -1.95 -22.69 1.17
C SER A 127 -2.35 -21.81 2.37
N SER A 128 -1.67 -22.00 3.46
CA SER A 128 -1.84 -21.30 4.74
C SER A 128 -1.42 -19.82 4.73
N VAL A 129 -1.25 -19.23 3.57
CA VAL A 129 -1.05 -17.79 3.38
C VAL A 129 -2.25 -17.29 2.58
N ARG A 130 -3.19 -16.66 3.26
CA ARG A 130 -4.26 -15.91 2.63
C ARG A 130 -3.66 -14.65 1.99
N GLU A 131 -3.17 -14.78 0.79
CA GLU A 131 -3.15 -13.65 -0.11
C GLU A 131 -4.62 -13.27 -0.32
N ILE A 132 -5.08 -12.21 0.34
CA ILE A 132 -6.45 -11.71 0.16
C ILE A 132 -6.43 -10.95 -1.17
N VAL A 133 -6.51 -11.70 -2.28
CA VAL A 133 -6.83 -11.10 -3.58
C VAL A 133 -8.25 -10.59 -3.46
N ARG A 134 -8.41 -9.29 -3.39
CA ARG A 134 -9.72 -8.66 -3.33
C ARG A 134 -10.34 -8.67 -4.71
N PRO A 135 -11.66 -8.88 -4.83
CA PRO A 135 -12.36 -8.71 -6.09
C PRO A 135 -12.06 -7.31 -6.65
N ALA A 136 -11.65 -7.24 -7.90
CA ALA A 136 -11.35 -5.99 -8.58
C ALA A 136 -12.08 -5.93 -9.92
N GLU A 137 -12.34 -4.73 -10.42
CA GLU A 137 -12.91 -4.49 -11.74
C GLU A 137 -12.12 -3.39 -12.45
N VAL A 138 -11.89 -3.58 -13.74
CA VAL A 138 -11.28 -2.59 -14.62
C VAL A 138 -12.28 -2.22 -15.69
N TRP A 139 -12.60 -0.93 -15.79
CA TRP A 139 -13.55 -0.40 -16.76
C TRP A 139 -12.85 0.54 -17.74
N ALA A 140 -12.86 0.18 -19.03
CA ALA A 140 -12.30 1.01 -20.08
C ALA A 140 -13.41 1.68 -20.90
N TYR A 141 -13.27 2.99 -21.09
CA TYR A 141 -14.19 3.84 -21.86
C TYR A 141 -13.49 4.41 -23.10
N LYS A 142 -13.51 3.66 -24.20
CA LYS A 142 -12.82 4.03 -25.44
C LYS A 142 -13.24 5.42 -25.96
N LYS A 143 -14.56 5.73 -25.90
CA LYS A 143 -15.11 7.02 -26.35
C LYS A 143 -14.49 8.23 -25.60
N TYR A 144 -14.12 8.02 -24.33
CA TYR A 144 -13.61 9.09 -23.47
C TYR A 144 -12.11 8.99 -23.19
N GLY A 145 -11.45 7.96 -23.75
CA GLY A 145 -10.02 7.74 -23.49
C GLY A 145 -9.69 7.49 -22.03
N ARG A 146 -10.56 6.77 -21.27
CA ARG A 146 -10.41 6.62 -19.82
C ARG A 146 -10.50 5.16 -19.36
N ILE A 147 -9.69 4.83 -18.35
CA ILE A 147 -9.73 3.56 -17.63
C ILE A 147 -9.94 3.86 -16.14
N PHE A 148 -10.79 3.08 -15.51
CA PHE A 148 -11.09 3.16 -14.07
C PHE A 148 -10.85 1.80 -13.43
N ASP A 149 -10.05 1.76 -12.35
CA ASP A 149 -9.76 0.56 -11.59
C ASP A 149 -10.49 0.61 -10.25
N PHE A 150 -11.29 -0.40 -9.98
CA PHE A 150 -12.05 -0.52 -8.74
C PHE A 150 -11.60 -1.75 -7.96
N VAL A 151 -11.46 -1.60 -6.64
CA VAL A 151 -11.20 -2.71 -5.72
C VAL A 151 -12.28 -2.77 -4.66
N ARG A 152 -12.73 -3.98 -4.34
CA ARG A 152 -13.75 -4.19 -3.32
C ARG A 152 -13.16 -4.02 -1.93
N LEU A 153 -13.58 -2.98 -1.23
CA LEU A 153 -13.27 -2.71 0.17
C LEU A 153 -14.53 -2.89 1.03
N GLY A 154 -14.56 -3.97 1.79
CA GLY A 154 -15.76 -4.32 2.58
C GLY A 154 -16.98 -4.66 1.70
N ARG A 155 -18.02 -3.81 1.74
CA ARG A 155 -19.27 -4.00 0.99
C ARG A 155 -19.37 -3.20 -0.31
N ALA A 156 -18.41 -2.31 -0.58
CA ALA A 156 -18.39 -1.41 -1.71
C ALA A 156 -17.14 -1.61 -2.58
N PHE A 157 -17.23 -1.24 -3.84
CA PHE A 157 -16.07 -1.06 -4.71
C PHE A 157 -15.64 0.40 -4.67
N GLN A 158 -14.37 0.63 -4.40
CA GLN A 158 -13.77 1.96 -4.37
C GLN A 158 -12.86 2.15 -5.58
N LEU A 159 -12.91 3.34 -6.15
CA LEU A 159 -12.05 3.76 -7.24
C LEU A 159 -10.63 3.97 -6.70
N ILE A 160 -9.69 3.13 -7.14
CA ILE A 160 -8.28 3.19 -6.70
C ILE A 160 -7.40 3.88 -7.73
N SER A 161 -7.78 3.85 -9.02
CA SER A 161 -7.03 4.43 -10.11
C SER A 161 -7.94 4.93 -11.22
N GLN A 162 -7.52 6.04 -11.84
CA GLN A 162 -8.10 6.54 -13.07
C GLN A 162 -6.95 6.97 -13.99
N SER A 163 -6.95 6.47 -15.22
CA SER A 163 -5.96 6.83 -16.25
C SER A 163 -6.63 7.34 -17.51
N GLU A 164 -5.88 8.12 -18.31
CA GLU A 164 -6.32 8.63 -19.60
C GLU A 164 -5.43 8.04 -20.72
N PHE A 165 -6.04 7.68 -21.84
CA PHE A 165 -5.33 7.24 -23.03
C PHE A 165 -5.83 8.02 -24.25
N GLY A 166 -4.97 8.24 -25.26
CA GLY A 166 -5.32 9.05 -26.44
C GLY A 166 -6.39 8.42 -27.32
N GLU A 167 -7.15 9.25 -28.06
CA GLU A 167 -8.12 8.76 -29.04
C GLU A 167 -7.43 7.90 -30.12
N GLY A 168 -8.05 6.75 -30.43
CA GLY A 168 -7.58 5.83 -31.49
C GLY A 168 -6.65 4.71 -31.02
N VAL A 169 -6.27 4.65 -29.77
CA VAL A 169 -5.50 3.53 -29.22
C VAL A 169 -6.41 2.32 -29.08
N GLN A 170 -6.00 1.17 -29.65
CA GLN A 170 -6.63 -0.10 -29.32
C GLN A 170 -6.44 -0.34 -27.82
N ILE A 171 -7.53 -0.67 -27.11
CA ILE A 171 -7.41 -1.04 -25.69
C ILE A 171 -6.63 -2.35 -25.66
N PRO A 172 -5.36 -2.36 -25.22
CA PRO A 172 -4.57 -3.59 -25.14
C PRO A 172 -5.21 -4.54 -24.14
N HIS A 173 -4.93 -5.85 -24.25
CA HIS A 173 -5.24 -6.79 -23.18
C HIS A 173 -4.60 -6.31 -21.87
N LEU A 174 -5.22 -6.57 -20.72
CA LEU A 174 -4.71 -6.12 -19.40
C LEU A 174 -3.23 -6.51 -19.17
N GLU A 175 -2.81 -7.64 -19.73
CA GLU A 175 -1.41 -8.08 -19.77
C GLU A 175 -0.53 -7.19 -20.67
N GLU A 176 -1.09 -6.59 -21.74
CA GLU A 176 -0.39 -5.65 -22.62
C GLU A 176 -0.42 -4.22 -22.09
N VAL A 177 -1.48 -3.77 -21.38
CA VAL A 177 -1.50 -2.45 -20.70
C VAL A 177 -0.47 -2.41 -19.58
N ALA A 178 -0.26 -3.52 -18.89
CA ALA A 178 0.83 -3.64 -17.92
C ALA A 178 2.20 -3.69 -18.61
N SER A 179 2.30 -4.12 -19.87
CA SER A 179 3.57 -4.22 -20.60
C SER A 179 3.94 -2.97 -21.40
N ASP A 180 2.98 -2.14 -21.81
CA ASP A 180 3.22 -1.05 -22.77
C ASP A 180 3.23 0.36 -22.14
N THR A 181 3.12 0.47 -20.81
CA THR A 181 3.37 1.73 -20.10
C THR A 181 4.85 1.99 -19.88
N SER A 182 5.68 1.81 -20.91
CA SER A 182 6.96 2.51 -20.97
C SER A 182 6.69 3.97 -21.39
N ILE A 183 6.21 4.76 -20.45
CA ILE A 183 6.33 6.22 -20.57
C ILE A 183 7.82 6.49 -20.46
N GLU A 184 8.53 6.58 -21.59
CA GLU A 184 9.88 7.11 -21.61
C GLU A 184 9.81 8.58 -21.23
N ILE A 185 9.90 8.83 -19.93
CA ILE A 185 10.09 10.19 -19.44
C ILE A 185 11.55 10.53 -19.72
N GLN A 186 11.82 11.19 -20.83
CA GLN A 186 13.13 11.80 -21.06
C GLN A 186 13.28 12.97 -20.09
N SER A 187 13.88 12.71 -18.96
CA SER A 187 14.15 13.72 -17.93
C SER A 187 15.63 13.69 -17.53
N ASN A 188 16.21 14.87 -17.42
CA ASN A 188 17.55 15.06 -16.87
C ASN A 188 17.55 15.32 -15.35
N THR A 189 16.39 15.34 -14.72
CA THR A 189 16.27 15.60 -13.28
C THR A 189 16.22 14.28 -12.51
N PRO A 190 17.18 13.99 -11.63
CA PRO A 190 17.19 12.74 -10.87
C PRO A 190 16.03 12.67 -9.87
N LEU A 191 15.46 11.49 -9.72
CA LEU A 191 14.55 11.11 -8.63
C LEU A 191 15.33 10.27 -7.62
N GLU A 192 15.60 10.86 -6.48
CA GLU A 192 16.27 10.12 -5.40
C GLU A 192 15.25 9.25 -4.65
N PHE A 193 15.59 7.98 -4.43
CA PHE A 193 14.77 7.06 -3.65
C PHE A 193 15.65 6.06 -2.90
N ASN A 194 15.14 5.48 -1.83
CA ASN A 194 15.83 4.48 -1.05
C ASN A 194 15.21 3.10 -1.26
N VAL A 195 16.05 2.06 -1.19
CA VAL A 195 15.65 0.67 -1.36
C VAL A 195 16.24 -0.17 -0.24
N THR A 196 15.40 -0.99 0.37
CA THR A 196 15.81 -2.07 1.27
C THR A 196 15.16 -3.36 0.76
N ILE A 197 15.83 -4.48 0.93
CA ILE A 197 15.30 -5.79 0.58
C ILE A 197 15.20 -6.67 1.83
N GLY A 198 14.21 -7.56 1.83
CA GLY A 198 14.08 -8.62 2.81
C GLY A 198 13.91 -9.97 2.13
N ARG A 199 14.60 -10.99 2.66
CA ARG A 199 14.53 -12.36 2.14
C ARG A 199 13.90 -13.24 3.22
N PHE A 200 12.79 -13.87 2.86
CA PHE A 200 11.99 -14.68 3.76
C PHE A 200 11.72 -16.05 3.14
N ARG A 201 11.53 -17.06 3.97
CA ARG A 201 11.10 -18.39 3.50
C ARG A 201 9.64 -18.31 3.02
N GLN A 202 9.37 -18.87 1.85
CA GLN A 202 8.00 -19.05 1.37
C GLN A 202 7.60 -20.54 1.40
N ARG A 203 8.42 -21.36 0.75
CA ARG A 203 8.30 -22.82 0.71
C ARG A 203 9.70 -23.40 0.70
N ARG A 204 9.85 -24.71 0.84
CA ARG A 204 11.18 -25.37 0.88
C ARG A 204 12.14 -24.97 -0.23
N ASN A 205 11.62 -24.70 -1.43
CA ASN A 205 12.42 -24.38 -2.62
C ASN A 205 12.21 -22.95 -3.14
N LEU A 206 11.53 -22.08 -2.41
CA LEU A 206 11.31 -20.69 -2.82
C LEU A 206 11.63 -19.72 -1.70
N THR A 207 12.24 -18.61 -2.09
CA THR A 207 12.46 -17.46 -1.25
C THR A 207 11.49 -16.36 -1.63
N ARG A 208 10.82 -15.76 -0.66
CA ARG A 208 10.06 -14.52 -0.81
C ARG A 208 11.04 -13.36 -0.73
N LEU A 209 11.28 -12.72 -1.87
CA LEU A 209 12.02 -11.47 -1.97
C LEU A 209 11.02 -10.31 -1.80
N GLU A 210 11.20 -9.51 -0.79
CA GLU A 210 10.45 -8.29 -0.58
C GLU A 210 11.35 -7.09 -0.85
N ILE A 211 10.87 -6.17 -1.67
CA ILE A 211 11.57 -4.95 -2.06
C ILE A 211 10.78 -3.79 -1.50
N TYR A 212 11.43 -3.00 -0.67
CA TYR A 212 10.84 -1.83 -0.02
C TYR A 212 11.45 -0.58 -0.61
N VAL A 213 10.61 0.33 -1.05
CA VAL A 213 11.01 1.58 -1.68
C VAL A 213 10.47 2.76 -0.90
N THR A 214 11.28 3.78 -0.69
CA THR A 214 10.86 5.03 -0.05
C THR A 214 11.36 6.22 -0.87
N LEU A 215 10.47 7.20 -1.09
CA LEU A 215 10.81 8.52 -1.60
C LEU A 215 10.52 9.54 -0.51
N ASP A 216 11.48 10.42 -0.26
CA ASP A 216 11.25 11.62 0.54
C ASP A 216 10.54 12.66 -0.34
N LEU A 217 9.41 13.18 0.15
CA LEU A 217 8.60 14.16 -0.57
C LEU A 217 8.86 15.55 0.01
N GLU A 218 9.27 16.48 -0.84
CA GLU A 218 9.46 17.89 -0.46
C GLU A 218 8.13 18.61 -0.24
N ASP A 219 7.08 18.19 -0.97
CA ASP A 219 5.72 18.75 -0.90
C ASP A 219 4.66 17.65 -0.78
N THR A 220 3.53 17.97 -0.11
CA THR A 220 2.36 17.08 0.07
C THR A 220 1.46 16.99 -1.17
N THR A 221 2.00 17.22 -2.36
CA THR A 221 1.24 17.16 -3.62
C THR A 221 0.96 15.70 -4.02
N ASP A 222 -0.15 15.49 -4.71
CA ASP A 222 -0.50 14.20 -5.33
C ASP A 222 0.66 13.70 -6.21
N LEU A 223 1.30 12.63 -5.78
CA LEU A 223 2.42 12.01 -6.49
C LEU A 223 1.89 10.91 -7.41
N ILE A 224 2.34 10.90 -8.67
CA ILE A 224 2.06 9.82 -9.62
C ILE A 224 3.39 9.20 -10.03
N ILE A 225 3.65 8.00 -9.53
CA ILE A 225 4.89 7.26 -9.79
C ILE A 225 4.63 6.13 -10.79
N SER A 226 5.31 6.17 -11.92
CA SER A 226 5.52 4.98 -12.75
C SER A 226 6.67 4.17 -12.15
N ARG A 227 6.42 2.90 -11.89
CA ARG A 227 7.39 1.97 -11.34
C ARG A 227 7.62 0.82 -12.30
N CYS A 228 8.89 0.52 -12.62
CA CYS A 228 9.29 -0.66 -13.35
C CYS A 228 10.36 -1.41 -12.55
N ILE A 229 10.10 -2.69 -12.25
CA ILE A 229 11.04 -3.57 -11.57
C ILE A 229 11.31 -4.75 -12.46
N ARG A 230 12.60 -5.00 -12.73
CA ARG A 230 13.06 -6.13 -13.53
C ARG A 230 13.97 -7.02 -12.71
N LEU A 231 13.76 -8.31 -12.84
CA LEU A 231 14.65 -9.35 -12.35
C LEU A 231 15.26 -10.07 -13.54
N LEU A 232 16.56 -10.03 -13.62
CA LEU A 232 17.34 -10.68 -14.69
C LEU A 232 18.18 -11.79 -14.09
N ASP A 233 18.49 -12.78 -14.90
CA ASP A 233 19.44 -13.83 -14.51
C ASP A 233 20.91 -13.35 -14.66
N LYS A 234 21.86 -14.22 -14.35
CA LYS A 234 23.29 -13.95 -14.49
C LYS A 234 23.74 -13.62 -15.93
N ASN A 235 22.93 -13.96 -16.94
CA ASN A 235 23.19 -13.66 -18.35
C ASN A 235 22.44 -12.40 -18.80
N MET A 236 21.87 -11.62 -17.89
CA MET A 236 21.04 -10.45 -18.16
C MET A 236 19.74 -10.76 -18.94
N SER A 237 19.29 -12.01 -18.89
CA SER A 237 18.00 -12.40 -19.48
C SER A 237 16.87 -12.07 -18.51
N LEU A 238 15.81 -11.47 -19.02
CA LEU A 238 14.66 -11.09 -18.22
C LEU A 238 13.92 -12.33 -17.68
N ILE A 239 13.80 -12.43 -16.36
CA ILE A 239 13.07 -13.49 -15.66
C ILE A 239 11.69 -13.04 -15.26
N LYS A 240 11.58 -11.84 -14.67
CA LYS A 240 10.30 -11.22 -14.28
C LYS A 240 10.38 -9.72 -14.45
N GLU A 241 9.25 -9.13 -14.83
CA GLU A 241 9.05 -7.70 -14.85
C GLU A 241 7.74 -7.36 -14.15
N LYS A 242 7.72 -6.27 -13.43
CA LYS A 242 6.51 -5.70 -12.82
C LYS A 242 6.48 -4.21 -13.07
N LYS A 243 5.44 -3.76 -13.78
CA LYS A 243 5.20 -2.34 -14.07
C LYS A 243 3.88 -1.91 -13.47
N ASP A 244 3.87 -0.78 -12.79
CA ASP A 244 2.67 -0.21 -12.18
C ASP A 244 2.74 1.32 -12.19
N ILE A 245 1.57 1.94 -12.18
CA ILE A 245 1.43 3.37 -11.89
C ILE A 245 0.78 3.51 -10.53
N LEU A 246 1.49 4.17 -9.62
CA LEU A 246 1.10 4.35 -8.23
C LEU A 246 0.69 5.80 -8.00
N ARG A 247 -0.41 6.01 -7.28
CA ARG A 247 -0.80 7.33 -6.77
C ARG A 247 -0.62 7.37 -5.27
N ALA A 248 0.16 8.30 -4.77
CA ALA A 248 0.21 8.63 -3.37
C ALA A 248 -0.75 9.82 -3.13
N GLN A 249 -1.95 9.53 -2.62
CA GLN A 249 -2.85 10.55 -2.11
C GLN A 249 -2.56 10.74 -0.62
N GLY A 250 -2.23 11.97 -0.23
CA GLY A 250 -2.02 12.31 1.16
C GLY A 250 -0.89 11.51 1.81
N ALA A 251 0.30 11.54 1.22
CA ALA A 251 1.48 10.93 1.85
C ALA A 251 1.65 11.49 3.25
N GLU A 252 1.27 10.69 4.25
CA GLU A 252 1.43 11.10 5.64
C GLU A 252 2.91 11.37 5.90
N LYS A 253 3.21 12.57 6.36
CA LYS A 253 4.54 13.00 6.82
C LYS A 253 5.66 13.12 5.78
N GLY A 254 5.36 13.43 4.51
CA GLY A 254 6.39 13.77 3.54
C GLY A 254 7.23 12.60 3.03
N ALA A 255 6.73 11.36 3.07
CA ALA A 255 7.38 10.20 2.46
C ALA A 255 6.37 9.27 1.77
N PHE A 256 6.76 8.74 0.62
CA PHE A 256 6.04 7.68 -0.06
C PHE A 256 6.72 6.34 0.25
N PHE A 257 5.92 5.33 0.61
CA PHE A 257 6.37 3.98 0.89
C PHE A 257 5.72 2.98 -0.06
N ASP A 258 6.51 2.04 -0.57
CA ASP A 258 6.02 0.97 -1.43
C ASP A 258 6.67 -0.37 -1.11
N GLU A 259 5.92 -1.45 -1.31
CA GLU A 259 6.36 -2.84 -1.13
C GLU A 259 6.03 -3.66 -2.37
N ILE A 260 7.02 -4.43 -2.84
CA ILE A 260 6.89 -5.32 -3.98
C ILE A 260 7.43 -6.69 -3.60
N ASN A 261 6.65 -7.74 -3.89
CA ASN A 261 6.97 -9.10 -3.52
C ASN A 261 7.16 -9.97 -4.75
N PHE A 262 8.21 -10.83 -4.71
CA PHE A 262 8.47 -11.88 -5.68
C PHE A 262 8.73 -13.21 -4.96
N TRP A 263 8.24 -14.29 -5.53
CA TRP A 263 8.53 -15.66 -5.11
C TRP A 263 9.44 -16.29 -6.14
N LEU A 264 10.67 -16.59 -5.74
CA LEU A 264 11.77 -16.95 -6.64
C LEU A 264 12.53 -18.15 -6.12
N GLU A 265 13.14 -18.90 -7.03
CA GLU A 265 14.12 -19.92 -6.67
C GLU A 265 15.36 -19.28 -6.02
N PRO A 266 16.02 -19.97 -5.08
CA PRO A 266 17.23 -19.46 -4.41
C PRO A 266 18.42 -19.44 -5.37
N LYS A 267 18.59 -18.32 -6.06
CA LYS A 267 19.67 -18.04 -7.03
C LYS A 267 20.11 -16.59 -6.90
N GLU A 268 21.11 -16.23 -7.68
CA GLU A 268 21.51 -14.84 -7.86
C GLU A 268 20.69 -14.20 -8.99
N TYR A 269 20.21 -13.00 -8.74
CA TYR A 269 19.45 -12.19 -9.67
C TYR A 269 20.03 -10.78 -9.75
N HIS A 270 19.99 -10.21 -10.93
CA HIS A 270 20.22 -8.79 -11.12
C HIS A 270 18.87 -8.07 -11.01
N LEU A 271 18.75 -7.21 -10.01
CA LEU A 271 17.53 -6.43 -9.73
C LEU A 271 17.72 -5.03 -10.29
N GLU A 272 16.81 -4.61 -11.15
CA GLU A 272 16.70 -3.23 -11.64
C GLU A 272 15.40 -2.61 -11.15
N ILE A 273 15.50 -1.39 -10.62
CA ILE A 273 14.37 -0.61 -10.15
C ILE A 273 14.42 0.73 -10.84
N GLU A 274 13.38 1.06 -11.57
CA GLU A 274 13.18 2.37 -12.18
C GLU A 274 11.88 2.98 -11.64
N LEU A 275 12.00 4.21 -11.14
CA LEU A 275 10.88 5.03 -10.70
C LEU A 275 10.86 6.32 -11.49
N ALA A 276 9.69 6.73 -11.91
CA ALA A 276 9.50 8.00 -12.60
C ALA A 276 8.32 8.77 -11.99
N ASP A 277 8.58 9.96 -11.50
CA ASP A 277 7.54 10.92 -11.15
C ASP A 277 7.02 11.57 -12.44
N ILE A 278 5.80 11.16 -12.81
CA ILE A 278 5.20 11.57 -14.09
C ILE A 278 4.89 13.07 -14.10
N ARG A 279 4.50 13.65 -12.96
CA ARG A 279 4.14 15.07 -12.88
C ARG A 279 5.36 15.98 -12.94
N ASN A 280 6.37 15.67 -12.14
CA ASN A 280 7.57 16.51 -12.03
C ASN A 280 8.66 16.11 -13.03
N LYS A 281 8.40 15.09 -13.86
CA LYS A 281 9.33 14.58 -14.88
C LYS A 281 10.71 14.24 -14.31
N LYS A 282 10.73 13.59 -13.12
CA LYS A 282 11.97 13.11 -12.48
C LYS A 282 12.06 11.60 -12.68
N VAL A 283 13.26 11.07 -12.93
CA VAL A 283 13.52 9.64 -13.11
C VAL A 283 14.67 9.19 -12.22
N GLY A 284 14.48 8.10 -11.53
CA GLY A 284 15.51 7.44 -10.72
C GLY A 284 15.66 5.99 -11.09
N LYS A 285 16.90 5.49 -11.10
CA LYS A 285 17.22 4.09 -11.39
C LYS A 285 18.20 3.56 -10.36
N LYS A 286 17.95 2.35 -9.86
CA LYS A 286 18.88 1.59 -9.03
C LYS A 286 19.00 0.17 -9.55
N SER A 287 20.21 -0.38 -9.45
CA SER A 287 20.52 -1.70 -9.97
C SER A 287 21.57 -2.34 -9.07
N PHE A 288 21.34 -3.59 -8.67
CA PHE A 288 22.26 -4.35 -7.82
C PHE A 288 21.98 -5.85 -7.88
N MET A 289 22.99 -6.65 -7.49
CA MET A 289 22.85 -8.10 -7.39
C MET A 289 22.15 -8.48 -6.09
N VAL A 290 21.23 -9.43 -6.19
CA VAL A 290 20.53 -10.02 -5.06
C VAL A 290 20.76 -11.53 -5.06
N SER A 291 21.44 -12.04 -4.04
CA SER A 291 21.60 -13.47 -3.80
C SER A 291 20.48 -13.95 -2.89
N LEU A 292 19.61 -14.81 -3.39
CA LEU A 292 18.52 -15.37 -2.59
C LEU A 292 19.00 -16.56 -1.77
N ILE A 293 18.49 -16.61 -0.54
CA ILE A 293 18.82 -17.64 0.43
C ILE A 293 18.02 -18.89 0.12
N GLU A 294 18.69 -20.04 0.11
CA GLU A 294 18.04 -21.34 0.15
C GLU A 294 17.73 -21.68 1.61
N TYR A 295 16.45 -21.69 1.95
CA TYR A 295 15.96 -22.12 3.26
C TYR A 295 15.79 -23.64 3.25
N GLN A 296 16.88 -24.39 3.40
CA GLN A 296 16.85 -25.84 3.57
C GLN A 296 16.55 -26.19 5.01
N ASP A 297 16.02 -27.40 5.21
CA ASP A 297 15.61 -27.91 6.52
C ASP A 297 16.75 -27.91 7.58
N ASP A 298 18.02 -27.80 7.16
CA ASP A 298 19.18 -27.94 8.07
C ASP A 298 20.17 -26.74 8.10
N ALA A 299 20.07 -25.74 7.20
CA ALA A 299 21.18 -24.79 7.04
C ALA A 299 20.86 -23.32 7.37
N LYS A 300 19.72 -22.78 6.96
CA LYS A 300 19.32 -21.41 7.30
C LYS A 300 17.87 -21.37 7.74
N GLU A 301 17.71 -21.11 9.01
CA GLU A 301 16.42 -21.14 9.67
C GLU A 301 15.98 -19.76 10.18
N ILE A 302 16.61 -18.68 9.67
CA ILE A 302 16.29 -17.31 10.02
C ILE A 302 16.30 -16.40 8.78
N SER A 303 15.34 -15.50 8.68
CA SER A 303 15.26 -14.49 7.63
C SER A 303 16.31 -13.39 7.77
N ASP A 304 16.30 -12.43 6.85
CA ASP A 304 16.98 -11.17 7.08
C ASP A 304 16.40 -10.46 8.31
N LEU A 305 17.25 -9.72 9.01
CA LEU A 305 16.86 -8.82 10.09
C LEU A 305 16.53 -7.45 9.51
N ILE A 306 15.27 -7.07 9.52
CA ILE A 306 14.77 -5.86 8.88
C ILE A 306 14.58 -4.75 9.91
N PRO A 307 15.30 -3.62 9.81
CA PRO A 307 14.98 -2.45 10.61
C PRO A 307 13.66 -1.81 10.12
N ALA A 308 12.83 -1.36 11.06
CA ALA A 308 11.53 -0.80 10.77
C ALA A 308 11.25 0.47 11.59
N THR A 309 10.50 1.40 11.02
CA THR A 309 10.07 2.63 11.71
C THR A 309 8.85 2.41 12.57
N LEU A 310 8.04 1.43 12.22
CA LEU A 310 6.79 1.10 12.89
C LEU A 310 6.53 -0.40 12.81
N ILE A 311 6.06 -0.97 13.92
CA ILE A 311 5.36 -2.26 13.96
C ILE A 311 4.07 -2.00 14.72
N ASP A 312 2.92 -2.10 14.03
CA ASP A 312 1.61 -1.76 14.60
C ASP A 312 0.50 -2.65 14.00
N ASP A 313 -0.29 -3.25 14.87
CA ASP A 313 -1.43 -4.09 14.48
C ASP A 313 -2.66 -3.26 14.08
N ALA A 314 -2.77 -2.03 14.55
CA ALA A 314 -3.94 -1.17 14.35
C ALA A 314 -3.94 -0.42 13.02
N PHE A 315 -2.78 -0.32 12.35
CA PHE A 315 -2.65 0.43 11.09
C PHE A 315 -3.21 -0.38 9.92
N THR A 316 -4.24 0.12 9.24
CA THR A 316 -4.92 -0.56 8.12
C THR A 316 -4.38 -0.14 6.76
N HIS A 317 -3.24 -0.66 6.34
CA HIS A 317 -2.69 -0.45 4.99
C HIS A 317 -2.67 -1.78 4.22
N GLU A 318 -2.79 -1.76 2.88
CA GLU A 318 -2.81 -2.98 2.06
C GLU A 318 -1.46 -3.70 1.97
N LYS A 319 -0.38 -2.96 2.18
CA LYS A 319 1.02 -3.42 2.12
C LYS A 319 1.63 -3.54 3.51
N PHE A 320 2.82 -4.12 3.60
CA PHE A 320 3.61 -4.27 4.82
C PHE A 320 3.02 -5.22 5.87
N ASN A 321 2.09 -6.08 5.47
CA ASN A 321 1.46 -7.04 6.37
C ASN A 321 2.40 -8.21 6.68
N LYS A 322 2.69 -8.40 7.96
CA LYS A 322 3.43 -9.53 8.52
C LYS A 322 2.58 -10.23 9.57
N PRO A 323 2.88 -11.49 9.91
CA PRO A 323 2.17 -12.16 11.01
C PRO A 323 2.30 -11.46 12.36
N ALA A 324 3.43 -10.78 12.62
CA ALA A 324 3.64 -9.99 13.84
C ALA A 324 3.00 -8.58 13.78
N GLY A 325 2.14 -8.31 12.82
CA GLY A 325 1.55 -7.00 12.59
C GLY A 325 2.09 -6.30 11.34
N ARG A 326 1.76 -5.03 11.15
CA ARG A 326 2.28 -4.27 10.02
C ARG A 326 3.67 -3.75 10.31
N VAL A 327 4.62 -4.14 9.48
CA VAL A 327 6.03 -3.76 9.58
C VAL A 327 6.37 -2.79 8.45
N ILE A 328 6.57 -1.50 8.77
CA ILE A 328 7.04 -0.50 7.81
C ILE A 328 8.56 -0.46 7.87
N PRO A 329 9.27 -1.03 6.89
CA PRO A 329 10.71 -1.11 6.90
C PRO A 329 11.36 0.26 6.81
N LEU A 330 12.52 0.35 7.40
CA LEU A 330 13.37 1.51 7.33
C LEU A 330 14.26 1.38 6.09
N THR A 331 13.98 2.20 5.09
CA THR A 331 14.75 2.17 3.83
C THR A 331 15.90 3.16 3.80
N GLN A 332 15.94 4.09 4.75
CA GLN A 332 17.07 4.99 4.93
C GLN A 332 18.17 4.29 5.73
N ASN A 333 19.40 4.36 5.25
CA ASN A 333 20.54 3.80 5.96
C ASN A 333 20.92 4.59 7.22
N ILE A 334 20.33 5.77 7.42
CA ILE A 334 20.62 6.65 8.57
C ILE A 334 19.36 6.76 9.44
N LEU A 335 19.47 6.23 10.64
CA LEU A 335 18.44 6.33 11.67
C LEU A 335 18.62 7.63 12.47
N PRO A 336 17.51 8.34 12.75
CA PRO A 336 17.59 9.50 13.63
C PRO A 336 18.07 9.12 15.03
N LEU A 337 18.98 9.93 15.59
CA LEU A 337 19.37 9.81 16.99
C LEU A 337 18.15 9.90 17.93
N TYR A 338 18.19 9.18 19.02
CA TYR A 338 17.19 9.22 20.10
C TYR A 338 15.77 8.87 19.68
N LYS A 339 15.56 8.21 18.53
CA LYS A 339 14.25 7.71 18.13
C LYS A 339 14.15 6.20 18.33
N LEU A 340 12.97 5.78 18.78
CA LEU A 340 12.60 4.38 18.83
C LEU A 340 12.46 3.85 17.40
N PHE A 341 13.02 2.69 17.12
CA PHE A 341 12.79 1.92 15.93
C PHE A 341 12.70 0.43 16.26
N TYR A 342 12.41 -0.39 15.28
CA TYR A 342 12.11 -1.79 15.50
C TYR A 342 12.99 -2.66 14.63
N PHE A 343 13.14 -3.92 15.01
CA PHE A 343 13.71 -4.98 14.19
C PHE A 343 12.68 -6.09 14.01
N TYR A 344 12.56 -6.56 12.78
CA TYR A 344 11.72 -7.69 12.43
C TYR A 344 12.55 -8.82 11.82
N ALA A 345 12.28 -10.07 12.23
CA ALA A 345 12.83 -11.28 11.63
C ALA A 345 11.86 -12.45 11.77
N GLU A 346 11.98 -13.44 10.88
CA GLU A 346 11.24 -14.71 10.95
C GLU A 346 12.22 -15.83 11.22
N VAL A 347 11.90 -16.72 12.16
CA VAL A 347 12.71 -17.90 12.52
C VAL A 347 11.88 -19.14 12.24
N TYR A 348 12.49 -20.12 11.60
CA TYR A 348 11.82 -21.28 11.04
C TYR A 348 12.34 -22.60 11.65
N ASN A 349 11.56 -23.69 11.47
CA ASN A 349 11.90 -25.05 11.88
C ASN A 349 12.27 -25.12 13.37
N LEU A 350 11.45 -24.49 14.21
CA LEU A 350 11.60 -24.49 15.66
C LEU A 350 11.13 -25.81 16.24
N GLU A 351 11.84 -26.30 17.25
CA GLU A 351 11.38 -27.43 18.04
C GLU A 351 10.17 -27.02 18.89
N THR A 352 9.16 -27.88 18.98
CA THR A 352 7.97 -27.60 19.76
C THR A 352 7.70 -28.64 20.82
N LYS A 353 7.34 -28.20 22.01
CA LYS A 353 6.83 -29.07 23.09
C LYS A 353 5.42 -28.63 23.44
N ASN A 354 4.46 -29.56 23.35
CA ASN A 354 3.03 -29.25 23.48
C ASN A 354 2.53 -28.18 22.50
N GLY A 355 3.13 -28.13 21.30
CA GLY A 355 2.80 -27.15 20.27
C GLY A 355 3.39 -25.75 20.49
N LEU A 356 4.22 -25.53 21.50
CA LEU A 356 4.88 -24.26 21.81
C LEU A 356 6.38 -24.36 21.59
N HIS A 357 6.99 -23.34 20.96
CA HIS A 357 8.43 -23.14 20.94
C HIS A 357 8.86 -22.19 22.07
N GLN A 358 10.13 -22.24 22.43
CA GLN A 358 10.73 -21.41 23.47
C GLN A 358 12.07 -20.88 23.01
N LEU A 359 12.20 -19.56 22.89
CA LEU A 359 13.39 -18.91 22.37
C LEU A 359 13.99 -17.94 23.38
N LYS A 360 15.32 -17.82 23.33
CA LYS A 360 16.05 -16.70 23.92
C LYS A 360 16.68 -15.90 22.81
N MET A 361 16.38 -14.62 22.75
CA MET A 361 16.89 -13.69 21.75
C MET A 361 17.90 -12.75 22.39
N THR A 362 19.05 -12.59 21.75
CA THR A 362 20.08 -11.63 22.15
C THR A 362 20.38 -10.73 20.96
N TYR A 363 20.17 -9.44 21.13
CA TYR A 363 20.54 -8.40 20.17
C TYR A 363 21.82 -7.74 20.66
N GLU A 364 22.90 -7.89 19.89
CA GLU A 364 24.23 -7.33 20.18
C GLU A 364 24.50 -6.21 19.18
N VAL A 365 24.83 -5.02 19.66
CA VAL A 365 25.18 -3.88 18.82
C VAL A 365 26.68 -3.63 18.90
N TYR A 366 27.32 -3.48 17.74
CA TYR A 366 28.74 -3.23 17.60
C TYR A 366 28.99 -1.92 16.86
N ASN A 367 30.00 -1.17 17.27
CA ASN A 367 30.47 -0.03 16.48
C ASN A 367 31.33 -0.52 15.32
N LYS A 368 30.93 -0.22 14.07
CA LYS A 368 31.59 -0.69 12.85
C LYS A 368 32.95 -0.02 12.62
N GLU A 369 33.13 1.22 13.05
CA GLU A 369 34.34 2.02 12.81
C GLU A 369 35.51 1.62 13.73
N LYS A 370 35.20 1.03 14.87
CA LYS A 370 36.24 0.53 15.78
C LYS A 370 36.72 -0.83 15.29
N MET A 371 38.01 -0.97 14.99
CA MET A 371 38.66 -2.21 14.53
C MET A 371 38.44 -3.42 15.47
N ARG A 372 38.11 -3.21 16.72
CA ARG A 372 37.67 -4.25 17.66
C ARG A 372 36.15 -4.20 17.71
N ARG A 373 35.50 -5.34 17.47
CA ARG A 373 34.05 -5.55 17.70
C ARG A 373 33.77 -5.48 19.19
N GLU A 374 33.73 -4.27 19.73
CA GLU A 374 33.22 -4.04 21.09
C GLU A 374 31.70 -4.02 21.02
N ILE A 375 31.06 -4.85 21.84
CA ILE A 375 29.62 -4.76 22.08
C ILE A 375 29.38 -3.43 22.80
N VAL A 376 28.59 -2.57 22.17
CA VAL A 376 28.25 -1.24 22.74
C VAL A 376 26.85 -1.24 23.37
N ASP A 377 26.02 -2.22 23.04
CA ASP A 377 24.70 -2.40 23.65
C ASP A 377 24.23 -3.85 23.48
N VAL A 378 23.45 -4.35 24.45
CA VAL A 378 22.87 -5.71 24.46
C VAL A 378 21.44 -5.69 24.96
N MET A 379 20.53 -6.29 24.21
CA MET A 379 19.17 -6.51 24.63
C MET A 379 18.85 -8.01 24.61
N ILE A 380 18.32 -8.52 25.72
CA ILE A 380 17.91 -9.92 25.85
C ILE A 380 16.40 -10.00 26.00
N ARG A 381 15.75 -10.92 25.28
CA ARG A 381 14.32 -11.19 25.32
C ARG A 381 14.05 -12.68 25.31
N ASP A 382 13.03 -13.09 26.03
CA ASP A 382 12.45 -14.43 25.91
C ASP A 382 11.20 -14.37 25.04
N HIS A 383 10.94 -15.43 24.28
CA HIS A 383 9.79 -15.53 23.39
C HIS A 383 9.21 -16.96 23.45
N ILE A 384 7.92 -17.05 23.68
CA ILE A 384 7.18 -18.31 23.74
C ILE A 384 5.90 -18.13 22.94
N GLU A 385 5.75 -18.92 21.88
CA GLU A 385 4.56 -18.90 21.03
C GLU A 385 4.25 -20.29 20.47
N SER A 386 3.12 -20.41 19.77
CA SER A 386 2.68 -21.66 19.14
C SER A 386 3.26 -21.82 17.72
N GLY A 387 3.52 -23.10 17.36
CA GLY A 387 3.98 -23.46 16.02
C GLY A 387 5.51 -23.57 15.92
N ASP A 388 5.96 -23.89 14.71
CA ASP A 388 7.37 -24.10 14.34
C ASP A 388 8.02 -22.88 13.66
N VAL A 389 7.32 -21.75 13.66
CA VAL A 389 7.78 -20.47 13.13
C VAL A 389 7.56 -19.38 14.17
N ALA A 390 8.59 -18.56 14.43
CA ALA A 390 8.47 -17.37 15.24
C ALA A 390 8.58 -16.10 14.38
N TYR A 391 7.73 -15.13 14.67
CA TYR A 391 7.71 -13.81 14.05
C TYR A 391 8.18 -12.77 15.05
N LEU A 392 9.48 -12.46 15.01
CA LEU A 392 10.13 -11.66 16.02
C LEU A 392 10.01 -10.17 15.70
N ALA A 393 9.50 -9.41 16.65
CA ALA A 393 9.40 -7.95 16.60
C ALA A 393 10.01 -7.37 17.87
N ALA A 394 11.08 -6.58 17.77
CA ALA A 394 11.75 -5.98 18.91
C ALA A 394 11.92 -4.49 18.74
N ALA A 395 11.45 -3.72 19.74
CA ALA A 395 11.70 -2.29 19.82
C ALA A 395 13.12 -2.04 20.32
N TYR A 396 13.83 -1.11 19.71
CA TYR A 396 15.18 -0.69 20.08
C TYR A 396 15.27 0.84 20.16
N HIS A 397 15.84 1.33 21.27
CA HIS A 397 16.03 2.76 21.52
C HIS A 397 17.50 3.06 21.77
N PRO A 398 18.24 3.62 20.81
CA PRO A 398 19.68 3.88 20.94
C PRO A 398 19.97 5.14 21.77
N MET A 399 19.61 5.13 23.06
CA MET A 399 19.67 6.33 23.91
C MET A 399 21.08 6.88 24.10
N ASP A 400 22.07 5.98 24.22
CA ASP A 400 23.44 6.33 24.61
C ASP A 400 24.46 6.14 23.49
N LEU A 401 23.99 5.79 22.27
CA LEU A 401 24.88 5.61 21.14
C LEU A 401 25.16 6.92 20.42
N PRO A 402 26.43 7.30 20.21
CA PRO A 402 26.78 8.47 19.42
C PRO A 402 26.47 8.27 17.92
N PRO A 403 26.47 9.35 17.12
CA PRO A 403 26.42 9.22 15.67
C PRO A 403 27.53 8.29 15.17
N GLY A 404 27.23 7.40 14.22
CA GLY A 404 28.21 6.45 13.68
C GLY A 404 27.58 5.30 12.94
N GLN A 405 28.42 4.40 12.45
CA GLN A 405 28.03 3.17 11.78
C GLN A 405 28.01 2.00 12.77
N TYR A 406 26.94 1.21 12.72
CA TYR A 406 26.70 0.11 13.65
C TYR A 406 26.33 -1.17 12.92
N ILE A 407 26.66 -2.29 13.56
CA ILE A 407 26.22 -3.61 13.17
C ILE A 407 25.37 -4.15 14.31
N ILE A 408 24.17 -4.65 13.99
CA ILE A 408 23.34 -5.38 14.94
C ILE A 408 23.36 -6.87 14.57
N VAL A 409 23.56 -7.71 15.57
CA VAL A 409 23.55 -9.16 15.48
C VAL A 409 22.40 -9.68 16.34
N LEU A 410 21.41 -10.30 15.72
CA LEU A 410 20.39 -11.06 16.42
C LEU A 410 20.85 -12.51 16.53
N ARG A 411 21.01 -13.01 17.76
CA ARG A 411 21.20 -14.43 18.06
C ARG A 411 19.90 -14.99 18.64
N VAL A 412 19.42 -16.08 18.10
CA VAL A 412 18.23 -16.77 18.56
C VAL A 412 18.63 -18.19 18.97
N GLU A 413 18.52 -18.47 20.24
CA GLU A 413 18.69 -19.80 20.81
C GLU A 413 17.31 -20.46 20.99
N ASP A 414 17.10 -21.58 20.33
CA ASP A 414 15.95 -22.44 20.55
C ASP A 414 16.21 -23.31 21.80
N LEU A 415 15.53 -22.99 22.87
CA LEU A 415 15.76 -23.63 24.18
C LEU A 415 15.34 -25.11 24.23
N LEU A 416 14.55 -25.58 23.27
CA LEU A 416 14.13 -26.98 23.20
C LEU A 416 15.12 -27.84 22.42
N SER A 417 15.66 -27.32 21.32
CA SER A 417 16.64 -28.03 20.50
C SER A 417 18.10 -27.70 20.82
N GLY A 418 18.35 -26.59 21.52
CA GLY A 418 19.69 -26.06 21.76
C GLY A 418 20.38 -25.46 20.51
N LYS A 419 19.66 -25.35 19.40
CA LYS A 419 20.22 -24.77 18.16
C LYS A 419 20.24 -23.24 18.24
N GLU A 420 21.34 -22.65 17.79
CA GLU A 420 21.50 -21.20 17.66
C GLU A 420 21.39 -20.77 16.20
N ARG A 421 20.72 -19.64 15.96
CA ARG A 421 20.56 -19.00 14.65
C ARG A 421 20.97 -17.54 14.75
N THR A 422 21.51 -16.98 13.67
CA THR A 422 22.04 -15.62 13.69
C THR A 422 21.62 -14.86 12.45
N ALA A 423 21.11 -13.64 12.64
CA ALA A 423 20.87 -12.66 11.57
C ALA A 423 21.63 -11.37 11.87
N VAL A 424 22.05 -10.68 10.84
CA VAL A 424 22.88 -9.47 10.93
C VAL A 424 22.31 -8.38 10.06
N ASN A 425 22.33 -7.15 10.55
CA ASN A 425 22.02 -5.95 9.76
C ASN A 425 23.01 -4.83 10.12
N GLU A 426 23.19 -3.89 9.20
CA GLU A 426 24.00 -2.70 9.39
C GLU A 426 23.10 -1.46 9.39
N PHE A 427 23.36 -0.54 10.30
CA PHE A 427 22.65 0.73 10.34
C PHE A 427 23.59 1.88 10.74
N ALA A 428 23.23 3.10 10.40
CA ALA A 428 23.90 4.30 10.84
C ALA A 428 22.99 5.11 11.77
N LEU A 429 23.57 5.74 12.77
CA LEU A 429 22.92 6.75 13.59
C LEU A 429 23.45 8.12 13.21
N GLY A 430 22.57 9.08 12.97
CA GLY A 430 22.96 10.43 12.60
C GLY A 430 21.88 11.47 12.87
N LEU A 431 22.29 12.73 12.79
CA LEU A 431 21.33 13.82 12.71
C LEU A 431 20.75 13.80 11.29
N LYS A 432 19.43 13.81 11.16
CA LYS A 432 18.79 14.03 9.88
C LYS A 432 19.20 15.43 9.39
N GLN A 433 19.96 15.50 8.31
CA GLN A 433 20.27 16.78 7.68
C GLN A 433 19.02 17.41 7.09
#